data_a0aea863f218a8d1e9ee497c3a0e73ee
#
_entry.id   a0aea863f218a8d1e9ee497c3a0e73ee
#
_cell.length_a   1.000
_cell.length_b   1.000
_cell.length_c   1.000
_cell.angle_alpha   90.00
_cell.angle_beta   90.00
_cell.angle_gamma   90.00
#
_symmetry.space_group_name_H-M   'P 1'
#
loop_
_entity.id
_entity.type
_entity.pdbx_description
1 polymer ?
#
loop_
_entity_poly.entity_id
_entity_poly.type
_entity_poly.pdbx_seq_one_letter_code
_entity_poly.pdbx_strand_id
1 'polypeptide(L)'
;MNLTLRKDADAIIASSLNAVLPDEAVRRALKAFAPKGGRVLLVAAGKAAWQMAHAAVEALGRVDGGVVVTKYEHVKGEILGVNCYEAGHPVPDENSFAATEKALELVQGLTAEDTVLFLLSGGGSALFEKPLLPGTELQDITGQLLASGADIVEMNTIRKRLSGVKGGRFAQACAPAQVFSIVLSDILGDPLDMIASGPAVPDTSTCCLLYTSPSPRD
;
A
#
# COMPACT_ATOMS: atom_id res chain seq x y z
N MET A 1 18.33 37.90 -15.55
CA MET A 1 18.29 36.64 -14.74
C MET A 1 19.66 36.01 -14.80
N ASN A 2 20.28 35.68 -13.65
CA ASN A 2 21.61 35.05 -13.61
C ASN A 2 21.49 33.58 -14.04
N LEU A 3 21.98 33.25 -15.23
CA LEU A 3 21.88 31.91 -15.83
C LEU A 3 22.65 30.82 -15.05
N THR A 4 23.73 31.21 -14.37
CA THR A 4 24.53 30.29 -13.55
C THR A 4 23.76 29.88 -12.30
N LEU A 5 23.21 30.86 -11.57
CA LEU A 5 22.37 30.56 -10.39
C LEU A 5 21.12 29.73 -10.75
N ARG A 6 20.55 29.94 -11.94
CA ARG A 6 19.42 29.11 -12.41
C ARG A 6 19.84 27.68 -12.65
N LYS A 7 20.98 27.46 -13.30
CA LYS A 7 21.53 26.09 -13.51
C LYS A 7 21.82 25.40 -12.19
N ASP A 8 22.43 26.11 -11.25
CA ASP A 8 22.73 25.52 -9.92
C ASP A 8 21.44 25.14 -9.17
N ALA A 9 20.44 26.02 -9.21
CA ALA A 9 19.12 25.73 -8.62
C ALA A 9 18.44 24.51 -9.28
N ASP A 10 18.44 24.45 -10.60
CA ASP A 10 17.86 23.32 -11.35
C ASP A 10 18.60 22.01 -11.03
N ALA A 11 19.93 22.03 -10.88
CA ALA A 11 20.73 20.87 -10.50
C ALA A 11 20.42 20.40 -9.06
N ILE A 12 20.29 21.34 -8.11
CA ILE A 12 19.92 21.03 -6.72
C ILE A 12 18.51 20.41 -6.67
N ILE A 13 17.55 21.01 -7.38
CA ILE A 13 16.17 20.51 -7.44
C ILE A 13 16.15 19.09 -8.02
N ALA A 14 16.81 18.87 -9.16
CA ALA A 14 16.87 17.55 -9.80
C ALA A 14 17.52 16.49 -8.89
N SER A 15 18.62 16.83 -8.23
CA SER A 15 19.30 15.93 -7.29
C SER A 15 18.40 15.61 -6.08
N SER A 16 17.73 16.61 -5.52
CA SER A 16 16.82 16.42 -4.38
C SER A 16 15.62 15.56 -4.75
N LEU A 17 15.02 15.78 -5.92
CA LEU A 17 13.92 14.96 -6.42
C LEU A 17 14.36 13.49 -6.61
N ASN A 18 15.51 13.26 -7.23
CA ASN A 18 16.04 11.92 -7.44
C ASN A 18 16.34 11.20 -6.11
N ALA A 19 16.82 11.94 -5.10
CA ALA A 19 17.14 11.36 -3.79
C ALA A 19 15.91 10.87 -3.01
N VAL A 20 14.71 11.40 -3.29
CA VAL A 20 13.46 11.01 -2.63
C VAL A 20 12.62 10.02 -3.43
N LEU A 21 13.05 9.65 -4.65
CA LEU A 21 12.38 8.62 -5.43
C LEU A 21 12.46 7.26 -4.73
N PRO A 22 11.42 6.43 -4.82
CA PRO A 22 11.34 5.16 -4.12
C PRO A 22 12.37 4.11 -4.58
N ASP A 23 12.93 4.25 -5.78
CA ASP A 23 13.79 3.25 -6.43
C ASP A 23 14.99 2.86 -5.56
N GLU A 24 15.78 3.85 -5.12
CA GLU A 24 16.95 3.60 -4.28
C GLU A 24 16.59 3.11 -2.88
N ALA A 25 15.46 3.59 -2.33
CA ALA A 25 14.95 3.12 -1.04
C ALA A 25 14.56 1.65 -1.12
N VAL A 26 13.86 1.23 -2.18
CA VAL A 26 13.49 -0.17 -2.43
C VAL A 26 14.75 -1.04 -2.62
N ARG A 27 15.69 -0.65 -3.50
CA ARG A 27 16.94 -1.39 -3.71
C ARG A 27 17.74 -1.56 -2.40
N ARG A 28 17.77 -0.53 -1.56
CA ARG A 28 18.44 -0.57 -0.26
C ARG A 28 17.73 -1.53 0.70
N ALA A 29 16.40 -1.49 0.78
CA ALA A 29 15.61 -2.37 1.64
C ALA A 29 15.72 -3.83 1.21
N LEU A 30 15.80 -4.10 -0.10
CA LEU A 30 15.96 -5.45 -0.65
C LEU A 30 17.29 -6.11 -0.27
N LYS A 31 18.31 -5.38 0.21
CA LYS A 31 19.54 -5.99 0.76
C LYS A 31 19.26 -6.88 1.98
N ALA A 32 18.18 -6.63 2.70
CA ALA A 32 17.71 -7.45 3.82
C ALA A 32 16.68 -8.52 3.41
N PHE A 33 16.29 -8.56 2.14
CA PHE A 33 15.32 -9.51 1.62
C PHE A 33 15.99 -10.88 1.44
N ALA A 34 15.50 -11.87 2.17
CA ALA A 34 16.02 -13.23 2.14
C ALA A 34 14.86 -14.21 1.96
N PRO A 35 14.46 -14.52 0.71
CA PRO A 35 13.41 -15.47 0.42
C PRO A 35 13.86 -16.91 0.79
N LYS A 36 12.91 -17.73 1.23
CA LYS A 36 13.18 -19.08 1.73
C LYS A 36 13.45 -20.15 0.67
N GLY A 37 13.36 -19.81 -0.61
CA GLY A 37 13.65 -20.73 -1.71
C GLY A 37 12.44 -21.26 -2.46
N GLY A 38 11.21 -20.97 -2.00
CA GLY A 38 9.97 -21.18 -2.74
C GLY A 38 9.69 -20.04 -3.73
N ARG A 39 8.41 -19.84 -4.08
CA ARG A 39 7.99 -18.76 -4.96
C ARG A 39 8.19 -17.39 -4.30
N VAL A 40 8.56 -16.41 -5.10
CA VAL A 40 8.59 -15.00 -4.71
C VAL A 40 7.45 -14.29 -5.42
N LEU A 41 6.42 -13.91 -4.66
CA LEU A 41 5.28 -13.17 -5.18
C LEU A 41 5.38 -11.71 -4.74
N LEU A 42 4.99 -10.80 -5.64
CA LEU A 42 5.02 -9.37 -5.39
C LEU A 42 3.60 -8.82 -5.32
N VAL A 43 3.28 -8.13 -4.24
CA VAL A 43 2.05 -7.33 -4.15
C VAL A 43 2.44 -5.90 -3.79
N ALA A 44 1.99 -4.93 -4.57
CA ALA A 44 2.29 -3.53 -4.33
C ALA A 44 1.01 -2.69 -4.34
N ALA A 45 0.86 -1.79 -3.38
CA ALA A 45 -0.29 -0.91 -3.27
C ALA A 45 0.08 0.52 -2.87
N GLY A 46 -0.59 1.50 -3.49
CA GLY A 46 -0.38 2.92 -3.20
C GLY A 46 0.03 3.74 -4.42
N LYS A 47 0.18 5.05 -4.23
CA LYS A 47 0.49 5.99 -5.33
C LYS A 47 1.85 5.74 -5.98
N ALA A 48 2.83 5.24 -5.24
CA ALA A 48 4.16 4.89 -5.75
C ALA A 48 4.32 3.38 -6.03
N ALA A 49 3.24 2.59 -5.96
CA ALA A 49 3.29 1.14 -6.04
C ALA A 49 3.92 0.63 -7.35
N TRP A 50 3.57 1.25 -8.49
CA TRP A 50 4.18 0.88 -9.77
C TRP A 50 5.69 1.08 -9.77
N GLN A 51 6.17 2.24 -9.33
CA GLN A 51 7.58 2.57 -9.31
C GLN A 51 8.37 1.70 -8.32
N MET A 52 7.81 1.42 -7.15
CA MET A 52 8.41 0.50 -6.18
C MET A 52 8.51 -0.93 -6.74
N ALA A 53 7.45 -1.42 -7.39
CA ALA A 53 7.40 -2.74 -7.99
C ALA A 53 8.40 -2.86 -9.16
N HIS A 54 8.47 -1.86 -10.02
CA HIS A 54 9.44 -1.81 -11.12
C HIS A 54 10.88 -1.90 -10.58
N ALA A 55 11.23 -1.06 -9.61
CA ALA A 55 12.55 -1.08 -8.99
C ALA A 55 12.87 -2.42 -8.29
N ALA A 56 11.85 -3.05 -7.67
CA ALA A 56 12.02 -4.34 -7.03
C ALA A 56 12.29 -5.47 -8.04
N VAL A 57 11.52 -5.52 -9.13
CA VAL A 57 11.69 -6.54 -10.18
C VAL A 57 13.02 -6.36 -10.90
N GLU A 58 13.43 -5.12 -11.19
CA GLU A 58 14.77 -4.85 -11.73
C GLU A 58 15.90 -5.36 -10.82
N ALA A 59 15.76 -5.14 -9.51
CA ALA A 59 16.78 -5.54 -8.54
C ALA A 59 16.83 -7.07 -8.30
N LEU A 60 15.67 -7.75 -8.34
CA LEU A 60 15.55 -9.20 -8.13
C LEU A 60 15.77 -10.01 -9.42
N GLY A 61 15.64 -9.38 -10.58
CA GLY A 61 15.70 -10.00 -11.89
C GLY A 61 14.38 -10.68 -12.31
N ARG A 62 13.63 -11.26 -11.38
CA ARG A 62 12.32 -11.87 -11.64
C ARG A 62 11.50 -12.02 -10.36
N VAL A 63 10.20 -12.15 -10.52
CA VAL A 63 9.24 -12.67 -9.53
C VAL A 63 8.40 -13.77 -10.18
N ASP A 64 7.81 -14.65 -9.37
CA ASP A 64 7.00 -15.78 -9.88
C ASP A 64 5.54 -15.36 -10.16
N GLY A 65 5.18 -14.16 -9.77
CA GLY A 65 3.91 -13.51 -10.06
C GLY A 65 3.79 -12.21 -9.27
N GLY A 66 2.95 -11.29 -9.75
CA GLY A 66 2.76 -10.05 -9.03
C GLY A 66 1.48 -9.31 -9.39
N VAL A 67 1.03 -8.49 -8.43
CA VAL A 67 -0.09 -7.56 -8.58
C VAL A 67 0.32 -6.19 -8.04
N VAL A 68 0.10 -5.17 -8.85
CA VAL A 68 0.27 -3.75 -8.50
C VAL A 68 -1.10 -3.08 -8.54
N VAL A 69 -1.45 -2.35 -7.49
CA VAL A 69 -2.65 -1.50 -7.45
C VAL A 69 -2.22 -0.06 -7.17
N THR A 70 -2.41 0.80 -8.15
CA THR A 70 -2.01 2.20 -8.06
C THR A 70 -3.13 3.14 -8.49
N LYS A 71 -2.94 4.43 -8.31
CA LYS A 71 -3.89 5.45 -8.73
C LYS A 71 -3.94 5.53 -10.27
N TYR A 72 -5.09 5.95 -10.83
CA TYR A 72 -5.23 6.24 -12.26
C TYR A 72 -4.09 7.12 -12.79
N GLU A 73 -3.62 6.81 -14.00
CA GLU A 73 -2.52 7.49 -14.70
C GLU A 73 -1.14 7.33 -14.03
N HIS A 74 -0.99 6.33 -13.14
CA HIS A 74 0.29 6.06 -12.45
C HIS A 74 1.01 4.81 -12.97
N VAL A 75 0.39 3.99 -13.79
CA VAL A 75 1.06 2.89 -14.50
C VAL A 75 1.86 3.48 -15.67
N LYS A 76 3.18 3.27 -15.67
CA LYS A 76 4.09 3.86 -16.67
C LYS A 76 4.56 2.86 -17.72
N GLY A 77 4.10 1.60 -17.66
CA GLY A 77 4.47 0.54 -18.58
C GLY A 77 4.31 -0.84 -17.95
N GLU A 78 4.70 -1.85 -18.72
CA GLU A 78 4.68 -3.24 -18.26
C GLU A 78 5.82 -3.54 -17.28
N ILE A 79 5.54 -4.40 -16.30
CA ILE A 79 6.53 -4.99 -15.41
C ILE A 79 6.50 -6.49 -15.61
N LEU A 80 7.64 -7.09 -15.92
CA LEU A 80 7.74 -8.52 -16.24
C LEU A 80 7.19 -9.39 -15.11
N GLY A 81 6.18 -10.21 -15.39
CA GLY A 81 5.56 -11.12 -14.42
C GLY A 81 4.59 -10.45 -13.44
N VAL A 82 4.23 -9.18 -13.66
CA VAL A 82 3.38 -8.41 -12.75
C VAL A 82 2.20 -7.79 -13.49
N ASN A 83 0.99 -8.02 -12.99
CA ASN A 83 -0.22 -7.38 -13.49
C ASN A 83 -0.44 -6.04 -12.77
N CYS A 84 -0.56 -4.95 -13.53
CA CYS A 84 -0.75 -3.62 -12.99
C CYS A 84 -2.21 -3.17 -13.17
N TYR A 85 -2.82 -2.67 -12.09
CA TYR A 85 -4.19 -2.17 -12.05
C TYR A 85 -4.20 -0.73 -11.55
N GLU A 86 -5.11 0.05 -12.10
CA GLU A 86 -5.36 1.43 -11.67
C GLU A 86 -6.74 1.55 -11.03
N ALA A 87 -6.83 2.35 -9.98
CA ALA A 87 -8.02 2.44 -9.14
C ALA A 87 -8.21 3.83 -8.51
N GLY A 88 -9.36 4.03 -7.87
CA GLY A 88 -9.78 5.30 -7.29
C GLY A 88 -9.04 5.67 -6.00
N HIS A 89 -8.76 6.97 -5.87
CA HIS A 89 -8.18 7.59 -4.69
C HIS A 89 -8.63 9.05 -4.59
N PRO A 90 -9.07 9.58 -3.44
CA PRO A 90 -8.96 9.05 -2.07
C PRO A 90 -10.11 8.09 -1.65
N VAL A 91 -11.16 7.97 -2.45
CA VAL A 91 -12.27 7.05 -2.19
C VAL A 91 -12.04 5.78 -3.01
N PRO A 92 -12.14 4.58 -2.41
CA PRO A 92 -12.00 3.33 -3.15
C PRO A 92 -13.16 3.16 -4.13
N ASP A 93 -12.91 2.50 -5.24
CA ASP A 93 -13.90 2.18 -6.28
C ASP A 93 -13.91 0.68 -6.61
N GLU A 94 -14.76 0.28 -7.54
CA GLU A 94 -14.88 -1.12 -7.98
C GLU A 94 -13.53 -1.68 -8.51
N ASN A 95 -12.69 -0.83 -9.13
CA ASN A 95 -11.37 -1.24 -9.58
C ASN A 95 -10.43 -1.51 -8.41
N SER A 96 -10.52 -0.72 -7.30
CA SER A 96 -9.80 -1.01 -6.06
C SER A 96 -10.16 -2.38 -5.51
N PHE A 97 -11.46 -2.70 -5.49
CA PHE A 97 -11.96 -3.97 -4.95
C PHE A 97 -11.53 -5.14 -5.82
N ALA A 98 -11.72 -5.03 -7.15
CA ALA A 98 -11.36 -6.07 -8.11
C ALA A 98 -9.83 -6.33 -8.12
N ALA A 99 -9.01 -5.29 -8.10
CA ALA A 99 -7.56 -5.43 -8.06
C ALA A 99 -7.06 -6.04 -6.76
N THR A 100 -7.68 -5.69 -5.62
CA THR A 100 -7.36 -6.30 -4.32
C THR A 100 -7.75 -7.79 -4.29
N GLU A 101 -8.88 -8.16 -4.92
CA GLU A 101 -9.27 -9.56 -5.08
C GLU A 101 -8.20 -10.34 -5.88
N LYS A 102 -7.66 -9.76 -6.96
CA LYS A 102 -6.55 -10.38 -7.72
C LYS A 102 -5.29 -10.57 -6.86
N ALA A 103 -4.99 -9.64 -5.96
CA ALA A 103 -3.90 -9.82 -5.01
C ALA A 103 -4.17 -10.94 -4.00
N LEU A 104 -5.41 -11.07 -3.53
CA LEU A 104 -5.82 -12.16 -2.64
C LEU A 104 -5.82 -13.52 -3.36
N GLU A 105 -6.27 -13.58 -4.61
CA GLU A 105 -6.18 -14.80 -5.44
C GLU A 105 -4.72 -15.24 -5.64
N LEU A 106 -3.81 -14.28 -5.90
CA LEU A 106 -2.38 -14.54 -6.10
C LEU A 106 -1.73 -15.21 -4.88
N VAL A 107 -2.16 -14.84 -3.68
CA VAL A 107 -1.57 -15.36 -2.43
C VAL A 107 -2.29 -16.61 -1.89
N GLN A 108 -3.23 -17.18 -2.63
CA GLN A 108 -3.87 -18.44 -2.23
C GLN A 108 -2.93 -19.64 -2.41
N GLY A 109 -3.04 -20.61 -1.47
CA GLY A 109 -2.30 -21.85 -1.56
C GLY A 109 -0.79 -21.70 -1.44
N LEU A 110 -0.32 -20.67 -0.74
CA LEU A 110 1.10 -20.48 -0.42
C LEU A 110 1.57 -21.53 0.60
N THR A 111 2.85 -21.84 0.54
CA THR A 111 3.55 -22.72 1.47
C THR A 111 4.48 -21.93 2.40
N ALA A 112 5.03 -22.58 3.40
CA ALA A 112 5.99 -21.95 4.32
C ALA A 112 7.33 -21.57 3.65
N GLU A 113 7.61 -22.13 2.47
CA GLU A 113 8.81 -21.83 1.67
C GLU A 113 8.60 -20.61 0.75
N ASP A 114 7.34 -20.23 0.50
CA ASP A 114 7.02 -19.09 -0.34
C ASP A 114 7.25 -17.77 0.42
N THR A 115 7.53 -16.71 -0.33
CA THR A 115 7.73 -15.37 0.22
C THR A 115 6.91 -14.35 -0.56
N VAL A 116 6.16 -13.53 0.15
CA VAL A 116 5.43 -12.39 -0.41
C VAL A 116 6.22 -11.11 -0.14
N LEU A 117 6.69 -10.47 -1.20
CA LEU A 117 7.24 -9.11 -1.14
C LEU A 117 6.07 -8.12 -1.23
N PHE A 118 5.76 -7.47 -0.12
CA PHE A 118 4.66 -6.51 -0.02
C PHE A 118 5.19 -5.08 0.00
N LEU A 119 4.89 -4.32 -1.06
CA LEU A 119 5.35 -2.94 -1.25
C LEU A 119 4.18 -1.99 -1.01
N LEU A 120 4.33 -1.07 -0.08
CA LEU A 120 3.25 -0.19 0.35
C LEU A 120 3.68 1.28 0.33
N SER A 121 2.81 2.14 -0.17
CA SER A 121 3.03 3.59 -0.17
C SER A 121 1.76 4.36 0.18
N GLY A 122 1.86 5.68 0.31
CA GLY A 122 0.72 6.55 0.59
C GLY A 122 -0.45 6.34 -0.38
N GLY A 123 -1.66 6.45 0.13
CA GLY A 123 -2.90 6.19 -0.62
C GLY A 123 -3.39 4.74 -0.60
N GLY A 124 -2.61 3.80 -0.03
CA GLY A 124 -2.97 2.39 0.03
C GLY A 124 -4.29 2.09 0.74
N SER A 125 -4.77 2.94 1.64
CA SER A 125 -6.07 2.75 2.31
C SER A 125 -7.27 2.72 1.36
N ALA A 126 -7.21 3.45 0.25
CA ALA A 126 -8.24 3.42 -0.79
C ALA A 126 -7.91 2.41 -1.89
N LEU A 127 -6.66 2.36 -2.30
CA LEU A 127 -6.22 1.55 -3.44
C LEU A 127 -6.18 0.05 -3.12
N PHE A 128 -5.99 -0.34 -1.85
CA PHE A 128 -5.95 -1.74 -1.41
C PHE A 128 -7.08 -2.02 -0.43
N GLU A 129 -8.26 -2.36 -0.98
CA GLU A 129 -9.49 -2.54 -0.22
C GLU A 129 -10.29 -3.76 -0.66
N LYS A 130 -10.68 -4.58 0.31
CA LYS A 130 -11.66 -5.65 0.18
C LYS A 130 -12.80 -5.37 1.15
N PRO A 131 -13.93 -4.81 0.68
CA PRO A 131 -15.04 -4.46 1.56
C PRO A 131 -15.70 -5.71 2.15
N LEU A 132 -16.08 -5.64 3.44
CA LEU A 132 -16.89 -6.67 4.13
C LEU A 132 -18.38 -6.34 4.09
N LEU A 133 -18.76 -5.29 3.40
CA LEU A 133 -20.13 -4.80 3.17
C LEU A 133 -20.22 -4.36 1.70
N PRO A 134 -21.43 -4.05 1.17
CA PRO A 134 -21.57 -3.58 -0.19
C PRO A 134 -20.65 -2.39 -0.49
N GLY A 135 -19.97 -2.42 -1.64
CA GLY A 135 -18.96 -1.40 -2.01
C GLY A 135 -19.50 0.03 -1.97
N THR A 136 -20.75 0.22 -2.39
CA THR A 136 -21.45 1.52 -2.33
C THR A 136 -21.63 2.04 -0.91
N GLU A 137 -21.91 1.16 0.05
CA GLU A 137 -22.02 1.52 1.46
C GLU A 137 -20.64 1.90 2.04
N LEU A 138 -19.60 1.17 1.68
CA LEU A 138 -18.24 1.52 2.09
C LEU A 138 -17.81 2.88 1.54
N GLN A 139 -18.15 3.17 0.28
CA GLN A 139 -17.89 4.47 -0.34
C GLN A 139 -18.60 5.61 0.40
N ASP A 140 -19.87 5.41 0.73
CA ASP A 140 -20.65 6.39 1.47
C ASP A 140 -20.08 6.62 2.89
N ILE A 141 -19.81 5.56 3.65
CA ILE A 141 -19.16 5.64 4.96
C ILE A 141 -17.79 6.35 4.86
N THR A 142 -17.00 6.02 3.84
CA THR A 142 -15.69 6.68 3.64
C THR A 142 -15.86 8.17 3.37
N GLY A 143 -16.84 8.55 2.54
CA GLY A 143 -17.16 9.94 2.27
C GLY A 143 -17.60 10.69 3.53
N GLN A 144 -18.47 10.10 4.34
CA GLN A 144 -18.93 10.66 5.62
C GLN A 144 -17.78 10.83 6.61
N LEU A 145 -16.88 9.84 6.74
CA LEU A 145 -15.69 9.92 7.59
C LEU A 145 -14.75 11.06 7.17
N LEU A 146 -14.52 11.22 5.87
CA LEU A 146 -13.71 12.33 5.35
C LEU A 146 -14.34 13.69 5.61
N ALA A 147 -15.68 13.78 5.60
CA ALA A 147 -16.44 15.01 5.83
C ALA A 147 -16.62 15.33 7.31
N SER A 148 -16.54 14.34 8.21
CA SER A 148 -16.84 14.51 9.65
C SER A 148 -15.75 15.26 10.42
N GLY A 149 -14.53 15.36 9.85
CA GLY A 149 -13.38 15.89 10.56
C GLY A 149 -12.76 14.91 11.56
N ALA A 150 -13.17 13.63 11.52
CA ALA A 150 -12.55 12.57 12.33
C ALA A 150 -11.04 12.51 12.10
N ASP A 151 -10.29 12.27 13.15
CA ASP A 151 -8.83 12.12 13.04
C ASP A 151 -8.47 10.82 12.32
N ILE A 152 -7.18 10.70 11.95
CA ILE A 152 -6.71 9.55 11.17
C ILE A 152 -6.79 8.24 11.97
N VAL A 153 -6.68 8.28 13.30
CA VAL A 153 -6.76 7.10 14.17
C VAL A 153 -8.20 6.58 14.20
N GLU A 154 -9.16 7.47 14.39
CA GLU A 154 -10.60 7.15 14.37
C GLU A 154 -11.01 6.58 13.01
N MET A 155 -10.65 7.28 11.92
CA MET A 155 -10.92 6.81 10.55
C MET A 155 -10.34 5.42 10.30
N ASN A 156 -9.08 5.18 10.66
CA ASN A 156 -8.44 3.89 10.44
C ASN A 156 -9.03 2.79 11.33
N THR A 157 -9.44 3.11 12.55
CA THR A 157 -10.11 2.15 13.44
C THR A 157 -11.40 1.63 12.82
N ILE A 158 -12.22 2.52 12.24
CA ILE A 158 -13.45 2.14 11.54
C ILE A 158 -13.11 1.35 10.26
N ARG A 159 -12.22 1.87 9.41
CA ARG A 159 -11.83 1.23 8.15
C ARG A 159 -11.28 -0.19 8.35
N LYS A 160 -10.48 -0.42 9.38
CA LYS A 160 -9.98 -1.76 9.72
C LYS A 160 -11.10 -2.75 10.00
N ARG A 161 -12.23 -2.31 10.59
CA ARG A 161 -13.37 -3.18 10.89
C ARG A 161 -14.19 -3.56 9.64
N LEU A 162 -14.21 -2.70 8.64
CA LEU A 162 -15.01 -2.86 7.43
C LEU A 162 -14.24 -3.50 6.26
N SER A 163 -12.98 -3.87 6.47
CA SER A 163 -12.09 -4.34 5.42
C SER A 163 -11.59 -5.76 5.65
N GLY A 164 -11.54 -6.55 4.60
CA GLY A 164 -10.98 -7.90 4.57
C GLY A 164 -9.46 -7.97 4.45
N VAL A 165 -8.77 -6.83 4.25
CA VAL A 165 -7.30 -6.83 4.05
C VAL A 165 -6.54 -5.96 5.05
N LYS A 166 -7.20 -5.02 5.73
CA LYS A 166 -6.59 -4.11 6.71
C LYS A 166 -6.39 -4.79 8.08
N GLY A 167 -5.61 -4.15 8.97
CA GLY A 167 -5.38 -4.64 10.33
C GLY A 167 -4.76 -6.03 10.38
N GLY A 168 -3.77 -6.29 9.54
CA GLY A 168 -3.03 -7.55 9.48
C GLY A 168 -3.68 -8.67 8.67
N ARG A 169 -4.91 -8.46 8.16
CA ARG A 169 -5.66 -9.53 7.47
C ARG A 169 -5.02 -9.95 6.16
N PHE A 170 -4.36 -9.04 5.44
CA PHE A 170 -3.61 -9.43 4.25
C PHE A 170 -2.44 -10.35 4.61
N ALA A 171 -1.66 -10.03 5.64
CA ALA A 171 -0.60 -10.93 6.09
C ALA A 171 -1.13 -12.29 6.57
N GLN A 172 -2.31 -12.33 7.19
CA GLN A 172 -2.99 -13.58 7.54
C GLN A 172 -3.39 -14.38 6.29
N ALA A 173 -3.87 -13.71 5.23
CA ALA A 173 -4.20 -14.36 3.97
C ALA A 173 -2.96 -14.95 3.27
N CYS A 174 -1.78 -14.40 3.51
CA CYS A 174 -0.51 -14.94 3.00
C CYS A 174 0.00 -16.17 3.77
N ALA A 175 -0.55 -16.46 4.96
CA ALA A 175 -0.07 -17.59 5.77
C ALA A 175 -0.20 -18.94 5.05
N PRO A 176 0.80 -19.86 5.17
CA PRO A 176 1.96 -19.83 6.07
C PRO A 176 3.24 -19.18 5.46
N ALA A 177 3.14 -18.49 4.32
CA ALA A 177 4.27 -17.85 3.66
C ALA A 177 4.85 -16.70 4.50
N GLN A 178 6.11 -16.40 4.27
CA GLN A 178 6.75 -15.19 4.83
C GLN A 178 6.25 -13.95 4.10
N VAL A 179 5.92 -12.90 4.84
CA VAL A 179 5.65 -11.56 4.27
C VAL A 179 6.80 -10.63 4.61
N PHE A 180 7.46 -10.09 3.58
CA PHE A 180 8.48 -9.05 3.72
C PHE A 180 7.91 -7.73 3.20
N SER A 181 7.70 -6.77 4.09
CA SER A 181 7.07 -5.49 3.75
C SER A 181 8.11 -4.38 3.60
N ILE A 182 8.04 -3.63 2.49
CA ILE A 182 8.74 -2.37 2.30
C ILE A 182 7.69 -1.28 2.25
N VAL A 183 7.76 -0.35 3.21
CA VAL A 183 6.78 0.72 3.37
C VAL A 183 7.43 2.07 3.10
N LEU A 184 6.91 2.80 2.12
CA LEU A 184 7.24 4.20 1.87
C LEU A 184 6.22 5.06 2.60
N SER A 185 6.61 5.57 3.78
CA SER A 185 5.73 6.33 4.65
C SER A 185 5.63 7.80 4.24
N ASP A 186 4.43 8.35 4.31
CA ASP A 186 4.12 9.76 4.20
C ASP A 186 3.50 10.31 5.52
N ILE A 187 3.60 9.55 6.63
CA ILE A 187 3.05 9.89 7.94
C ILE A 187 4.20 10.11 8.94
N LEU A 188 4.14 11.19 9.71
CA LEU A 188 5.13 11.48 10.75
C LEU A 188 5.19 10.37 11.79
N GLY A 189 6.40 9.91 12.11
CA GLY A 189 6.64 8.86 13.08
C GLY A 189 6.46 7.44 12.56
N ASP A 190 6.14 7.27 11.27
CA ASP A 190 6.04 5.99 10.57
C ASP A 190 5.18 4.92 11.28
N PRO A 191 3.96 5.25 11.76
CA PRO A 191 3.11 4.28 12.43
C PRO A 191 2.59 3.25 11.42
N LEU A 192 3.20 2.07 11.37
CA LEU A 192 2.94 1.03 10.36
C LEU A 192 1.48 0.55 10.34
N ASP A 193 0.78 0.63 11.46
CA ASP A 193 -0.64 0.28 11.57
C ASP A 193 -1.58 1.35 10.99
N MET A 194 -1.07 2.58 10.76
CA MET A 194 -1.80 3.69 10.15
C MET A 194 -1.56 3.77 8.64
N ILE A 195 -0.38 3.39 8.16
CA ILE A 195 -0.06 3.40 6.73
C ILE A 195 -0.91 2.36 6.02
N ALA A 196 -1.75 2.79 5.08
CA ALA A 196 -2.77 1.99 4.39
C ALA A 196 -3.67 1.19 5.36
N SER A 197 -3.82 1.65 6.62
CA SER A 197 -4.54 0.97 7.70
C SER A 197 -3.96 -0.42 8.05
N GLY A 198 -2.65 -0.59 7.90
CA GLY A 198 -1.87 -1.72 8.39
C GLY A 198 -2.21 -3.09 7.81
N PRO A 199 -2.16 -3.34 6.48
CA PRO A 199 -2.52 -4.64 5.92
C PRO A 199 -1.64 -5.80 6.40
N ALA A 200 -0.38 -5.52 6.72
CA ALA A 200 0.59 -6.51 7.21
C ALA A 200 0.99 -6.32 8.68
N VAL A 201 0.25 -5.52 9.44
CA VAL A 201 0.52 -5.22 10.85
C VAL A 201 -0.69 -5.60 11.69
N PRO A 202 -0.52 -6.33 12.81
CA PRO A 202 -1.64 -6.69 13.68
C PRO A 202 -2.42 -5.47 14.17
N ASP A 203 -3.74 -5.57 14.15
CA ASP A 203 -4.62 -4.53 14.67
C ASP A 203 -4.67 -4.58 16.20
N THR A 204 -4.19 -3.54 16.86
CA THR A 204 -4.24 -3.37 18.32
C THR A 204 -5.45 -2.54 18.77
N SER A 205 -6.24 -1.99 17.85
CA SER A 205 -7.42 -1.21 18.18
C SER A 205 -8.55 -2.10 18.71
N THR A 206 -9.36 -1.56 19.62
CA THR A 206 -10.51 -2.26 20.20
C THR A 206 -11.83 -1.59 19.79
N CYS A 207 -12.93 -2.33 19.85
CA CYS A 207 -14.25 -1.73 19.62
C CYS A 207 -14.60 -0.65 20.67
N CYS A 208 -14.01 -0.73 21.87
CA CYS A 208 -14.22 0.29 22.91
C CYS A 208 -13.75 1.67 22.48
N LEU A 209 -12.67 1.77 21.68
CA LEU A 209 -12.22 3.04 21.12
C LEU A 209 -13.31 3.75 20.29
N LEU A 210 -14.14 3.00 19.57
CA LEU A 210 -15.23 3.54 18.77
C LEU A 210 -16.39 4.09 19.64
N TYR A 211 -16.61 3.50 20.82
CA TYR A 211 -17.66 3.95 21.75
C TYR A 211 -17.23 5.11 22.64
N THR A 212 -15.91 5.32 22.79
CA THR A 212 -15.35 6.36 23.66
C THR A 212 -14.85 7.57 22.90
N SER A 213 -14.83 7.55 21.57
CA SER A 213 -14.55 8.73 20.75
C SER A 213 -15.64 9.78 20.99
N PRO A 214 -15.27 11.05 21.23
CA PRO A 214 -16.25 12.12 21.41
C PRO A 214 -17.14 12.21 20.17
N SER A 215 -18.45 12.28 20.38
CA SER A 215 -19.38 12.53 19.29
C SER A 215 -19.14 13.95 18.74
N PRO A 216 -19.18 14.17 17.42
CA PRO A 216 -19.13 15.52 16.86
C PRO A 216 -20.29 16.43 17.33
N ARG A 217 -21.20 15.89 18.14
CA ARG A 217 -22.36 16.61 18.72
C ARG A 217 -22.20 16.95 20.20
N ASP A 218 -21.10 16.50 20.82
CA ASP A 218 -20.74 16.85 22.20
C ASP A 218 -19.70 17.98 22.18
#